data_79999fa5383c08262003db9f3ada6428
#
_entry.id   79999fa5383c08262003db9f3ada6428
#
_cell.length_a   1.000
_cell.length_b   1.000
_cell.length_c   1.000
_cell.angle_alpha   90.00
_cell.angle_beta   90.00
_cell.angle_gamma   90.00
#
_symmetry.space_group_name_H-M   'P 1'
#
loop_
_entity.id
_entity.type
_entity.pdbx_description
1 polymer ?
#
loop_
_entity_poly.entity_id
_entity_poly.type
_entity_poly.pdbx_seq_one_letter_code
_entity_poly.pdbx_strand_id
1 'polypeptide(L)'
;MDIIKADKNSFEDVKKITHTTIMEIYPKYYPPGAVEFFLKHHSGESIVNDIEDGKVYLLIDDGDVVGTVTISENDINRLFVMPRCQHKGYGRTLLDFAEKEILKNYSFVEMDASLPAKRIYRKRGYKETEYNTVKTDNGDYLCYDVMRLER
;
A
#
# COMPACT_ATOMS: atom_id res chain seq x y z
N MET A 1 -8.75 -7.38 -17.05
CA MET A 1 -8.05 -6.94 -15.80
C MET A 1 -6.62 -7.48 -15.84
N ASP A 2 -5.65 -6.58 -15.84
CA ASP A 2 -4.24 -6.93 -15.97
C ASP A 2 -3.40 -6.26 -14.89
N ILE A 3 -2.37 -6.97 -14.43
CA ILE A 3 -1.35 -6.40 -13.55
C ILE A 3 -0.06 -6.30 -14.35
N ILE A 4 0.47 -5.09 -14.49
CA ILE A 4 1.69 -4.81 -15.24
C ILE A 4 2.73 -4.15 -14.34
N LYS A 5 4.00 -4.33 -14.68
CA LYS A 5 5.07 -3.61 -13.99
C LYS A 5 5.05 -2.14 -14.42
N ALA A 6 5.11 -1.23 -13.45
CA ALA A 6 5.19 0.20 -13.72
C ALA A 6 6.51 0.58 -14.36
N ASP A 7 6.48 1.59 -15.20
CA ASP A 7 7.66 2.20 -15.81
C ASP A 7 7.67 3.72 -15.53
N LYS A 8 8.62 4.44 -16.12
CA LYS A 8 8.74 5.88 -15.91
C LYS A 8 7.48 6.68 -16.30
N ASN A 9 6.64 6.15 -17.19
CA ASN A 9 5.41 6.79 -17.62
C ASN A 9 4.26 6.55 -16.65
N SER A 10 4.44 5.67 -15.67
CA SER A 10 3.41 5.29 -14.69
C SER A 10 3.41 6.20 -13.44
N PHE A 11 4.38 7.07 -13.29
CA PHE A 11 4.59 7.87 -12.07
C PHE A 11 3.34 8.65 -11.66
N GLU A 12 2.73 9.38 -12.60
CA GLU A 12 1.55 10.20 -12.30
C GLU A 12 0.38 9.36 -11.81
N ASP A 13 0.16 8.20 -12.40
CA ASP A 13 -0.91 7.28 -11.98
C ASP A 13 -0.68 6.75 -10.57
N VAL A 14 0.54 6.30 -10.27
CA VAL A 14 0.89 5.78 -8.93
C VAL A 14 0.74 6.87 -7.89
N LYS A 15 1.26 8.06 -8.15
CA LYS A 15 1.17 9.22 -7.24
C LYS A 15 -0.28 9.61 -7.01
N LYS A 16 -1.07 9.71 -8.09
CA LYS A 16 -2.48 10.08 -8.01
C LYS A 16 -3.27 9.11 -7.14
N ILE A 17 -3.14 7.81 -7.38
CA ILE A 17 -3.83 6.78 -6.60
C ILE A 17 -3.42 6.86 -5.14
N THR A 18 -2.13 6.92 -4.87
CA THR A 18 -1.58 6.93 -3.52
C THR A 18 -2.03 8.17 -2.74
N HIS A 19 -1.79 9.36 -3.28
CA HIS A 19 -2.08 10.61 -2.59
C HIS A 19 -3.58 10.87 -2.48
N THR A 20 -4.37 10.56 -3.51
CA THR A 20 -5.83 10.71 -3.45
C THR A 20 -6.41 9.81 -2.35
N THR A 21 -5.97 8.57 -2.26
CA THR A 21 -6.45 7.63 -1.24
C THR A 21 -6.09 8.12 0.16
N ILE A 22 -4.85 8.55 0.37
CA ILE A 22 -4.41 9.08 1.67
C ILE A 22 -5.23 10.32 2.04
N MET A 23 -5.39 11.27 1.13
CA MET A 23 -6.09 12.53 1.41
C MET A 23 -7.60 12.35 1.64
N GLU A 24 -8.24 11.42 0.96
CA GLU A 24 -9.68 11.20 1.10
C GLU A 24 -10.06 10.27 2.24
N ILE A 25 -9.26 9.24 2.52
CA ILE A 25 -9.63 8.18 3.47
C ILE A 25 -8.94 8.33 4.82
N TYR A 26 -7.64 8.62 4.83
CA TYR A 26 -6.84 8.60 6.06
C TYR A 26 -7.26 9.66 7.10
N PRO A 27 -7.76 10.86 6.74
CA PRO A 27 -8.23 11.82 7.75
C PRO A 27 -9.37 11.30 8.62
N LYS A 28 -10.08 10.27 8.17
CA LYS A 28 -11.16 9.64 8.96
C LYS A 28 -10.61 8.73 10.06
N TYR A 29 -9.33 8.38 10.01
CA TYR A 29 -8.69 7.40 10.90
C TYR A 29 -7.52 7.96 11.68
N TYR A 30 -6.87 9.02 11.18
CA TYR A 30 -5.62 9.54 11.72
C TYR A 30 -5.69 11.05 11.95
N PRO A 31 -4.93 11.57 12.95
CA PRO A 31 -4.79 13.02 13.12
C PRO A 31 -4.00 13.63 11.95
N PRO A 32 -4.11 14.97 11.75
CA PRO A 32 -3.49 15.65 10.61
C PRO A 32 -1.98 15.39 10.43
N GLY A 33 -1.23 15.34 11.54
CA GLY A 33 0.21 15.08 11.49
C GLY A 33 0.55 13.70 10.97
N ALA A 34 -0.28 12.70 11.29
CA ALA A 34 -0.09 11.33 10.76
C ALA A 34 -0.42 11.27 9.27
N VAL A 35 -1.47 11.94 8.81
CA VAL A 35 -1.81 12.03 7.38
C VAL A 35 -0.65 12.66 6.61
N GLU A 36 -0.09 13.74 7.11
CA GLU A 36 1.07 14.40 6.49
C GLU A 36 2.30 13.50 6.47
N PHE A 37 2.52 12.72 7.53
CA PHE A 37 3.60 11.72 7.58
C PHE A 37 3.45 10.71 6.44
N PHE A 38 2.25 10.17 6.21
CA PHE A 38 2.01 9.24 5.11
C PHE A 38 2.27 9.86 3.74
N LEU A 39 1.86 11.11 3.53
CA LEU A 39 2.09 11.82 2.27
C LEU A 39 3.59 12.01 2.00
N LYS A 40 4.38 12.28 3.04
CA LYS A 40 5.84 12.40 2.92
C LYS A 40 6.51 11.05 2.71
N HIS A 41 6.07 10.02 3.42
CA HIS A 41 6.59 8.66 3.30
C HIS A 41 6.37 8.11 1.89
N HIS A 42 5.25 8.43 1.27
CA HIS A 42 4.91 8.08 -0.11
C HIS A 42 5.09 9.30 -1.04
N SER A 43 6.19 10.02 -0.88
CA SER A 43 6.51 11.19 -1.72
C SER A 43 6.76 10.81 -3.17
N GLY A 44 6.73 11.81 -4.05
CA GLY A 44 7.07 11.61 -5.46
C GLY A 44 8.45 10.99 -5.66
N GLU A 45 9.45 11.42 -4.88
CA GLU A 45 10.80 10.87 -4.92
C GLU A 45 10.82 9.38 -4.53
N SER A 46 10.12 9.02 -3.47
CA SER A 46 9.99 7.62 -3.02
C SER A 46 9.35 6.75 -4.11
N ILE A 47 8.30 7.25 -4.74
CA ILE A 47 7.61 6.53 -5.83
C ILE A 47 8.53 6.33 -7.04
N VAL A 48 9.24 7.39 -7.45
CA VAL A 48 10.19 7.31 -8.58
C VAL A 48 11.27 6.26 -8.31
N ASN A 49 11.86 6.29 -7.13
CA ASN A 49 12.90 5.33 -6.75
C ASN A 49 12.39 3.89 -6.80
N ASP A 50 11.18 3.65 -6.29
CA ASP A 50 10.58 2.31 -6.31
C ASP A 50 10.25 1.84 -7.73
N ILE A 51 9.82 2.74 -8.60
CA ILE A 51 9.58 2.43 -10.03
C ILE A 51 10.89 2.07 -10.71
N GLU A 52 11.94 2.85 -10.51
CA GLU A 52 13.26 2.59 -11.08
C GLU A 52 13.83 1.25 -10.63
N ASP A 53 13.56 0.87 -9.38
CA ASP A 53 14.00 -0.40 -8.80
C ASP A 53 13.12 -1.59 -9.24
N GLY A 54 12.11 -1.36 -10.07
CA GLY A 54 11.24 -2.43 -10.57
C GLY A 54 10.29 -3.03 -9.54
N LYS A 55 9.96 -2.29 -8.48
CA LYS A 55 9.16 -2.78 -7.35
C LYS A 55 7.67 -2.51 -7.47
N VAL A 56 7.26 -1.67 -8.42
CA VAL A 56 5.90 -1.15 -8.50
C VAL A 56 5.10 -1.83 -9.60
N TYR A 57 3.87 -2.19 -9.30
CA TYR A 57 2.92 -2.80 -10.24
C TYR A 57 1.62 -2.00 -10.27
N LEU A 58 0.97 -2.00 -11.42
CA LEU A 58 -0.31 -1.36 -11.65
C LEU A 58 -1.38 -2.40 -11.95
N LEU A 59 -2.58 -2.19 -11.41
CA LEU A 59 -3.76 -2.94 -11.79
C LEU A 59 -4.57 -2.11 -12.78
N ILE A 60 -4.79 -2.66 -13.96
CA ILE A 60 -5.54 -2.02 -15.04
C ILE A 60 -6.83 -2.80 -15.26
N ASP A 61 -7.96 -2.10 -15.29
CA ASP A 61 -9.24 -2.67 -15.63
C ASP A 61 -9.98 -1.74 -16.59
N ASP A 62 -10.44 -2.32 -17.69
CA ASP A 62 -11.15 -1.60 -18.76
C ASP A 62 -10.39 -0.34 -19.24
N GLY A 63 -9.07 -0.45 -19.35
CA GLY A 63 -8.20 0.63 -19.83
C GLY A 63 -7.80 1.66 -18.76
N ASP A 64 -8.38 1.60 -17.56
CA ASP A 64 -8.08 2.53 -16.48
C ASP A 64 -7.15 1.90 -15.45
N VAL A 65 -6.23 2.70 -14.92
CA VAL A 65 -5.39 2.30 -13.78
C VAL A 65 -6.22 2.49 -12.51
N VAL A 66 -6.57 1.38 -11.86
CA VAL A 66 -7.47 1.38 -10.71
C VAL A 66 -6.77 1.14 -9.38
N GLY A 67 -5.54 0.61 -9.40
CA GLY A 67 -4.81 0.32 -8.18
C GLY A 67 -3.32 0.13 -8.43
N THR A 68 -2.57 0.09 -7.33
CA THR A 68 -1.12 -0.11 -7.36
C THR A 68 -0.66 -0.92 -6.16
N VAL A 69 0.41 -1.70 -6.34
CA VAL A 69 1.10 -2.38 -5.26
C VAL A 69 2.61 -2.25 -5.44
N THR A 70 3.32 -2.00 -4.36
CA THR A 70 4.78 -1.94 -4.31
C THR A 70 5.29 -3.07 -3.43
N ILE A 71 6.17 -3.90 -3.99
CA ILE A 71 6.73 -5.07 -3.31
C ILE A 71 8.24 -4.87 -3.19
N SER A 72 8.76 -4.98 -1.96
CA SER A 72 10.19 -4.93 -1.69
C SER A 72 10.56 -6.15 -0.86
N GLU A 73 11.28 -7.10 -1.46
CA GLU A 73 11.61 -8.38 -0.84
C GLU A 73 10.35 -9.12 -0.39
N ASN A 74 10.17 -9.33 0.92
CA ASN A 74 8.97 -9.99 1.47
C ASN A 74 7.92 -9.00 1.99
N ASP A 75 8.10 -7.73 1.69
CA ASP A 75 7.30 -6.64 2.26
C ASP A 75 6.40 -5.99 1.20
N ILE A 76 5.15 -5.73 1.57
CA ILE A 76 4.23 -4.93 0.78
C ILE A 76 4.30 -3.50 1.34
N ASN A 77 4.95 -2.60 0.61
CA ASN A 77 5.21 -1.23 1.06
C ASN A 77 4.08 -0.26 0.76
N ARG A 78 3.34 -0.51 -0.30
CA ARG A 78 2.30 0.40 -0.79
C ARG A 78 1.26 -0.45 -1.49
N LEU A 79 0.02 -0.36 -1.05
CA LEU A 79 -1.11 -1.02 -1.71
C LEU A 79 -2.31 -0.11 -1.62
N PHE A 80 -2.72 0.44 -2.75
CA PHE A 80 -3.83 1.38 -2.82
C PHE A 80 -4.73 1.07 -4.01
N VAL A 81 -6.04 1.22 -3.80
CA VAL A 81 -7.05 1.21 -4.85
C VAL A 81 -7.67 2.60 -4.88
N MET A 82 -7.82 3.19 -6.07
CA MET A 82 -8.46 4.48 -6.22
C MET A 82 -9.79 4.50 -5.47
N PRO A 83 -10.06 5.52 -4.62
CA PRO A 83 -11.27 5.50 -3.78
C PRO A 83 -12.57 5.21 -4.53
N ARG A 84 -12.77 5.81 -5.71
CA ARG A 84 -13.96 5.58 -6.54
C ARG A 84 -14.07 4.15 -7.08
N CYS A 85 -12.97 3.40 -7.02
CA CYS A 85 -12.90 2.02 -7.53
C CYS A 85 -12.92 0.98 -6.41
N GLN A 86 -13.01 1.38 -5.15
CA GLN A 86 -13.02 0.46 -4.01
C GLN A 86 -14.31 -0.37 -3.94
N HIS A 87 -14.28 -1.45 -3.16
CA HIS A 87 -15.39 -2.39 -2.97
C HIS A 87 -15.78 -3.18 -4.23
N LYS A 88 -14.85 -3.33 -5.18
CA LYS A 88 -15.03 -4.11 -6.42
C LYS A 88 -14.08 -5.30 -6.52
N GLY A 89 -13.33 -5.59 -5.46
CA GLY A 89 -12.39 -6.71 -5.40
C GLY A 89 -10.98 -6.42 -5.91
N TYR A 90 -10.66 -5.20 -6.28
CA TYR A 90 -9.33 -4.86 -6.80
C TYR A 90 -8.22 -4.99 -5.76
N GLY A 91 -8.49 -4.59 -4.51
CA GLY A 91 -7.53 -4.78 -3.42
C GLY A 91 -7.19 -6.25 -3.18
N ARG A 92 -8.19 -7.11 -3.27
CA ARG A 92 -8.01 -8.56 -3.17
C ARG A 92 -7.13 -9.09 -4.31
N THR A 93 -7.39 -8.64 -5.52
CA THR A 93 -6.59 -9.02 -6.69
C THR A 93 -5.13 -8.62 -6.54
N LEU A 94 -4.87 -7.41 -6.04
CA LEU A 94 -3.51 -6.93 -5.78
C LEU A 94 -2.83 -7.72 -4.66
N LEU A 95 -3.54 -8.05 -3.59
CA LEU A 95 -3.01 -8.88 -2.51
C LEU A 95 -2.70 -10.30 -2.98
N ASP A 96 -3.60 -10.92 -3.73
CA ASP A 96 -3.36 -12.26 -4.30
C ASP A 96 -2.09 -12.27 -5.14
N PHE A 97 -1.92 -11.26 -5.97
CA PHE A 97 -0.72 -11.11 -6.80
C PHE A 97 0.54 -10.93 -5.95
N ALA A 98 0.52 -9.99 -5.01
CA ALA A 98 1.68 -9.67 -4.17
C ALA A 98 2.12 -10.88 -3.33
N GLU A 99 1.17 -11.57 -2.70
CA GLU A 99 1.45 -12.76 -1.91
C GLU A 99 2.06 -13.86 -2.76
N LYS A 100 1.51 -14.10 -3.94
CA LYS A 100 2.03 -15.09 -4.86
C LYS A 100 3.47 -14.78 -5.28
N GLU A 101 3.76 -13.52 -5.61
CA GLU A 101 5.11 -13.11 -5.99
C GLU A 101 6.10 -13.26 -4.84
N ILE A 102 5.75 -12.79 -3.66
CA ILE A 102 6.62 -12.84 -2.48
C ILE A 102 6.90 -14.29 -2.06
N LEU A 103 5.86 -15.12 -2.00
CA LEU A 103 5.99 -16.50 -1.53
C LEU A 103 6.75 -17.44 -2.48
N LYS A 104 7.14 -16.96 -3.68
CA LYS A 104 8.06 -17.69 -4.54
C LYS A 104 9.46 -17.83 -3.90
N ASN A 105 9.89 -16.82 -3.16
CA ASN A 105 11.25 -16.71 -2.63
C ASN A 105 11.33 -16.53 -1.11
N TYR A 106 10.22 -16.26 -0.45
CA TYR A 106 10.17 -16.00 1.00
C TYR A 106 9.10 -16.86 1.66
N SER A 107 9.27 -17.13 2.96
CA SER A 107 8.34 -17.97 3.73
C SER A 107 7.17 -17.19 4.33
N PHE A 108 7.20 -15.86 4.28
CA PHE A 108 6.12 -15.03 4.83
C PHE A 108 6.04 -13.70 4.09
N VAL A 109 4.87 -13.08 4.19
CA VAL A 109 4.58 -11.73 3.70
C VAL A 109 4.40 -10.81 4.91
N GLU A 110 4.97 -9.62 4.85
CA GLU A 110 4.91 -8.66 5.94
C GLU A 110 4.48 -7.29 5.43
N MET A 111 3.82 -6.51 6.27
CA MET A 111 3.46 -5.13 5.96
C MET A 111 3.22 -4.32 7.23
N ASP A 112 3.36 -3.01 7.11
CA ASP A 112 2.86 -2.07 8.09
C ASP A 112 1.40 -1.80 7.76
N ALA A 113 0.48 -2.28 8.61
CA ALA A 113 -0.94 -2.22 8.31
C ALA A 113 -1.53 -0.85 8.65
N SER A 114 -2.18 -0.21 7.68
CA SER A 114 -2.97 0.99 7.93
C SER A 114 -4.26 0.64 8.67
N LEU A 115 -4.78 1.57 9.47
CA LEU A 115 -6.03 1.36 10.20
C LEU A 115 -7.21 1.02 9.27
N PRO A 116 -7.39 1.71 8.13
CA PRO A 116 -8.50 1.37 7.21
C PRO A 116 -8.45 -0.06 6.68
N ALA A 117 -7.25 -0.64 6.54
CA ALA A 117 -7.07 -1.94 5.91
C ALA A 117 -6.86 -3.10 6.90
N LYS A 118 -6.58 -2.80 8.17
CA LYS A 118 -6.20 -3.79 9.18
C LYS A 118 -7.19 -4.94 9.30
N ARG A 119 -8.48 -4.64 9.28
CA ARG A 119 -9.53 -5.66 9.37
C ARG A 119 -9.51 -6.61 8.18
N ILE A 120 -9.23 -6.08 7.00
CA ILE A 120 -9.13 -6.89 5.77
C ILE A 120 -7.97 -7.86 5.89
N TYR A 121 -6.83 -7.41 6.37
CA TYR A 121 -5.65 -8.25 6.56
C TYR A 121 -5.90 -9.35 7.60
N ARG A 122 -6.54 -9.03 8.73
CA ARG A 122 -6.91 -10.03 9.74
C ARG A 122 -7.79 -11.13 9.15
N LYS A 123 -8.82 -10.77 8.40
CA LYS A 123 -9.71 -11.72 7.74
C LYS A 123 -8.99 -12.61 6.75
N ARG A 124 -7.91 -12.11 6.17
CA ARG A 124 -7.10 -12.84 5.21
C ARG A 124 -6.10 -13.79 5.86
N GLY A 125 -5.94 -13.74 7.18
CA GLY A 125 -5.06 -14.61 7.94
C GLY A 125 -3.78 -13.96 8.44
N TYR A 126 -3.59 -12.66 8.20
CA TYR A 126 -2.47 -11.92 8.76
C TYR A 126 -2.63 -11.75 10.27
N LYS A 127 -1.50 -11.82 10.98
CA LYS A 127 -1.45 -11.62 12.44
C LYS A 127 -0.54 -10.46 12.78
N GLU A 128 -0.94 -9.70 13.79
CA GLU A 128 -0.08 -8.63 14.33
C GLU A 128 1.15 -9.25 14.99
N THR A 129 2.33 -8.76 14.63
CA THR A 129 3.60 -9.21 15.19
C THR A 129 4.31 -8.14 16.00
N GLU A 130 4.01 -6.86 15.74
CA GLU A 130 4.67 -5.74 16.39
C GLU A 130 3.75 -4.51 16.37
N TYR A 131 3.77 -3.73 17.45
CA TYR A 131 3.06 -2.47 17.55
C TYR A 131 4.07 -1.32 17.63
N ASN A 132 3.89 -0.29 16.83
CA ASN A 132 4.80 0.84 16.75
C ASN A 132 4.07 2.18 16.92
N THR A 133 4.79 3.14 17.49
CA THR A 133 4.32 4.51 17.65
C THR A 133 5.39 5.47 17.12
N VAL A 134 4.98 6.39 16.26
CA VAL A 134 5.85 7.43 15.71
C VAL A 134 5.28 8.79 16.09
N LYS A 135 6.10 9.67 16.66
CA LYS A 135 5.74 11.06 16.90
C LYS A 135 5.95 11.84 15.60
N THR A 136 4.91 12.51 15.13
CA THR A 136 4.95 13.28 13.90
C THR A 136 5.52 14.69 14.15
N ASP A 137 5.83 15.44 13.06
CA ASP A 137 6.46 16.75 13.15
C ASP A 137 5.62 17.78 13.94
N ASN A 138 4.29 17.67 13.87
CA ASN A 138 3.39 18.57 14.62
C ASN A 138 3.07 18.09 16.03
N GLY A 139 3.68 16.98 16.49
CA GLY A 139 3.46 16.43 17.82
C GLY A 139 2.33 15.41 17.92
N ASP A 140 1.63 15.11 16.82
CA ASP A 140 0.68 14.01 16.79
C ASP A 140 1.41 12.65 16.85
N TYR A 141 0.66 11.59 17.09
CA TYR A 141 1.20 10.23 17.10
C TYR A 141 0.56 9.40 15.99
N LEU A 142 1.41 8.69 15.25
CA LEU A 142 1.01 7.65 14.32
C LEU A 142 1.26 6.29 15.00
N CYS A 143 0.20 5.52 15.16
CA CYS A 143 0.28 4.16 15.70
C CYS A 143 -0.03 3.17 14.59
N TYR A 144 0.77 2.13 14.46
CA TYR A 144 0.53 1.09 13.47
C TYR A 144 1.02 -0.27 13.95
N ASP A 145 0.46 -1.32 13.35
CA ASP A 145 0.89 -2.69 13.58
C ASP A 145 1.63 -3.22 12.37
N VAL A 146 2.72 -3.95 12.63
CA VAL A 146 3.32 -4.83 11.63
C VAL A 146 2.48 -6.11 11.60
N MET A 147 2.08 -6.53 10.43
CA MET A 147 1.29 -7.75 10.25
C MET A 147 2.00 -8.73 9.32
N ARG A 148 1.83 -10.01 9.59
CA ARG A 148 2.51 -11.08 8.87
C ARG A 148 1.54 -12.19 8.48
N LEU A 149 1.69 -12.66 7.24
CA LEU A 149 1.05 -13.88 6.74
C LEU A 149 2.15 -14.92 6.50
N GLU A 150 2.08 -16.03 7.19
CA GLU A 150 3.01 -17.13 7.00
C GLU A 150 2.48 -18.13 5.96
N ARG A 151 3.40 -18.70 5.22
CA ARG A 151 3.11 -19.68 4.17
C ARG A 151 2.46 -20.95 4.72
#